data_ad591d591b1737157818f2f3e2371990
#
_entry.id   ad591d591b1737157818f2f3e2371990
#
_cell.length_a   1.000
_cell.length_b   1.000
_cell.length_c   1.000
_cell.angle_alpha   90.00
_cell.angle_beta   90.00
_cell.angle_gamma   90.00
#
_symmetry.space_group_name_H-M   'P 1'
#
loop_
_entity.id
_entity.type
_entity.pdbx_description
1 polymer ?
#
loop_
_entity_poly.entity_id
_entity_poly.type
_entity_poly.pdbx_seq_one_letter_code
_entity_poly.pdbx_strand_id
1 'polypeptide(L)'
;MFGWIQRDRSTPGAPQQPGRRMKWYAWPPKHVDTVVFVHGILGHYITTWGKFPKLLSEDEDLPELDILLWGYRTGLFARNHELHLEGGHLATALETMIEPGSDIVLVGHSMGGLIILKALVDRMTRGLAQSAPCRAVTWISLFAPPLTGSWLAGLANTLIARPLRRISSLYKHLLALSRGTFVEDLMAAVRPHIYEPDAESARHRKIPIRIIAATRDGAVDKPDRDFALAPYTNPPAHQLDQTHQSVKLPPHTADIRYQVLVTDLHKGFARTFRSLSAAAIDPAGSEEDRAAALYEMRKRYGKIVRRRIRDRVRPIELHEQAENDLLLLLATYGVRRDLPPFILVNWAIEQLAAHRPEWR
;
A
#
# COMPACT_ATOMS: atom_id res chain seq x y z
N MET A 1 -22.55 7.51 -25.05
CA MET A 1 -23.22 8.20 -23.93
C MET A 1 -22.15 8.57 -22.91
N PHE A 2 -21.66 9.79 -22.99
CA PHE A 2 -20.65 10.38 -22.12
C PHE A 2 -21.36 11.11 -21.00
N GLY A 3 -21.21 10.68 -19.80
CA GLY A 3 -21.72 11.41 -18.65
C GLY A 3 -21.06 10.90 -17.39
N TRP A 4 -20.18 11.69 -16.86
CA TRP A 4 -19.72 11.88 -15.48
C TRP A 4 -18.31 12.47 -15.50
N ILE A 5 -18.20 13.69 -16.04
CA ILE A 5 -17.12 14.59 -15.63
C ILE A 5 -17.61 15.20 -14.31
N GLN A 6 -17.29 14.55 -13.19
CA GLN A 6 -17.33 15.26 -11.92
C GLN A 6 -16.26 16.35 -11.98
N ARG A 7 -16.72 17.61 -12.03
CA ARG A 7 -15.83 18.77 -11.88
C ARG A 7 -15.12 18.62 -10.55
N ASP A 8 -13.81 18.49 -10.62
CA ASP A 8 -12.89 18.49 -9.48
C ASP A 8 -13.08 19.83 -8.73
N ARG A 9 -13.83 19.81 -7.64
CA ARG A 9 -13.81 20.90 -6.69
C ARG A 9 -12.56 20.73 -5.87
N SER A 10 -11.44 21.26 -6.41
CA SER A 10 -10.20 21.37 -5.68
C SER A 10 -10.47 22.12 -4.37
N THR A 11 -10.30 21.44 -3.26
CA THR A 11 -10.36 22.05 -1.93
C THR A 11 -9.23 23.10 -1.86
N PRO A 12 -9.52 24.36 -1.51
CA PRO A 12 -8.47 25.38 -1.40
C PRO A 12 -7.51 24.97 -0.28
N GLY A 13 -6.22 24.88 -0.57
CA GLY A 13 -5.18 24.70 0.44
C GLY A 13 -4.29 23.46 0.33
N ALA A 14 -4.58 22.47 -0.52
CA ALA A 14 -3.63 21.37 -0.73
C ALA A 14 -2.44 21.86 -1.57
N PRO A 15 -1.18 21.58 -1.17
CA PRO A 15 -0.01 21.96 -1.95
C PRO A 15 -0.01 21.21 -3.29
N GLN A 16 -0.42 21.90 -4.34
CA GLN A 16 -0.35 21.37 -5.71
C GLN A 16 1.05 21.63 -6.25
N GLN A 17 1.84 20.59 -6.44
CA GLN A 17 3.04 20.73 -7.25
C GLN A 17 2.64 20.90 -8.74
N PRO A 18 3.20 21.90 -9.46
CA PRO A 18 2.86 22.12 -10.85
C PRO A 18 3.09 20.87 -11.70
N GLY A 19 2.04 20.39 -12.38
CA GLY A 19 2.09 19.28 -13.31
C GLY A 19 1.90 17.88 -12.73
N ARG A 20 1.62 17.72 -11.44
CA ARG A 20 1.34 16.44 -10.79
C ARG A 20 -0.04 16.43 -10.19
N ARG A 21 -0.68 15.26 -10.29
CA ARG A 21 -2.00 15.03 -9.77
C ARG A 21 -1.88 14.06 -8.59
N MET A 22 -1.97 14.60 -7.39
CA MET A 22 -2.06 13.83 -6.14
C MET A 22 -3.36 14.16 -5.46
N LYS A 23 -3.97 13.17 -4.80
CA LYS A 23 -5.20 13.39 -4.05
C LYS A 23 -5.26 12.47 -2.85
N TRP A 24 -5.49 13.03 -1.68
CA TRP A 24 -6.02 12.28 -0.56
C TRP A 24 -7.45 11.86 -0.90
N TYR A 25 -7.78 10.59 -0.65
CA TYR A 25 -9.13 10.08 -0.91
C TYR A 25 -10.15 10.75 -0.02
N ALA A 26 -9.84 10.91 1.27
CA ALA A 26 -10.56 11.74 2.22
C ALA A 26 -9.69 12.95 2.61
N TRP A 27 -10.30 14.10 2.81
CA TRP A 27 -9.63 15.33 3.21
C TRP A 27 -10.34 15.99 4.38
N PRO A 28 -9.66 16.47 5.42
CA PRO A 28 -8.19 16.34 5.64
C PRO A 28 -7.78 14.90 5.93
N PRO A 29 -6.49 14.54 5.74
CA PRO A 29 -5.96 13.25 6.17
C PRO A 29 -6.07 13.14 7.70
N LYS A 30 -6.22 11.91 8.20
CA LYS A 30 -6.35 11.64 9.64
C LYS A 30 -5.00 11.52 10.35
N HIS A 31 -3.89 11.60 9.59
CA HIS A 31 -2.53 11.42 10.09
C HIS A 31 -2.35 10.07 10.81
N VAL A 32 -2.74 9.02 10.11
CA VAL A 32 -2.60 7.62 10.52
C VAL A 32 -1.80 6.84 9.48
N ASP A 33 -1.77 5.51 9.60
CA ASP A 33 -1.08 4.67 8.60
C ASP A 33 -1.65 4.89 7.20
N THR A 34 -0.78 4.90 6.19
CA THR A 34 -1.12 5.39 4.87
C THR A 34 -0.94 4.32 3.80
N VAL A 35 -1.96 4.16 2.94
CA VAL A 35 -1.86 3.39 1.70
C VAL A 35 -1.64 4.35 0.53
N VAL A 36 -0.57 4.14 -0.23
CA VAL A 36 -0.24 4.97 -1.39
C VAL A 36 -0.42 4.18 -2.67
N PHE A 37 -1.33 4.61 -3.52
CA PHE A 37 -1.61 4.00 -4.81
C PHE A 37 -0.87 4.70 -5.95
N VAL A 38 -0.07 3.93 -6.71
CA VAL A 38 0.72 4.41 -7.86
C VAL A 38 0.26 3.71 -9.13
N HIS A 39 -0.40 4.45 -10.03
CA HIS A 39 -0.99 3.86 -11.24
C HIS A 39 0.04 3.47 -12.30
N GLY A 40 -0.38 2.67 -13.28
CA GLY A 40 0.44 2.25 -14.42
C GLY A 40 0.42 3.23 -15.58
N ILE A 41 1.12 2.85 -16.67
CA ILE A 41 1.14 3.62 -17.91
C ILE A 41 -0.27 3.79 -18.47
N LEU A 42 -0.55 4.93 -19.08
CA LEU A 42 -1.89 5.34 -19.54
C LEU A 42 -2.98 5.34 -18.45
N GLY A 43 -2.58 5.14 -17.20
CA GLY A 43 -3.46 5.22 -16.05
C GLY A 43 -3.73 6.67 -15.61
N HIS A 44 -4.68 6.79 -14.71
CA HIS A 44 -5.01 8.04 -14.04
C HIS A 44 -5.16 7.75 -12.54
N TYR A 45 -4.59 8.60 -11.70
CA TYR A 45 -4.49 8.37 -10.25
C TYR A 45 -5.86 8.09 -9.57
N ILE A 46 -6.96 8.63 -10.08
CA ILE A 46 -8.31 8.39 -9.54
C ILE A 46 -8.94 7.13 -10.17
N THR A 47 -8.97 7.05 -11.51
CA THR A 47 -9.80 6.06 -12.21
C THR A 47 -9.15 4.68 -12.35
N THR A 48 -7.83 4.60 -12.25
CA THR A 48 -7.09 3.35 -12.42
C THR A 48 -7.51 2.29 -11.40
N TRP A 49 -7.83 2.68 -10.18
CA TRP A 49 -8.08 1.79 -9.06
C TRP A 49 -9.55 1.42 -8.85
N GLY A 50 -10.44 1.96 -9.70
CA GLY A 50 -11.87 1.66 -9.64
C GLY A 50 -12.45 1.88 -8.25
N LYS A 51 -12.98 0.81 -7.65
CA LYS A 51 -13.60 0.86 -6.32
C LYS A 51 -12.63 0.66 -5.16
N PHE A 52 -11.37 0.28 -5.40
CA PHE A 52 -10.42 -0.03 -4.33
C PHE A 52 -10.37 1.02 -3.22
N PRO A 53 -10.13 2.32 -3.51
CA PRO A 53 -10.05 3.33 -2.46
C PRO A 53 -11.35 3.46 -1.66
N LYS A 54 -12.49 3.35 -2.34
CA LYS A 54 -13.80 3.38 -1.68
C LYS A 54 -14.01 2.18 -0.76
N LEU A 55 -13.75 0.97 -1.26
CA LEU A 55 -13.89 -0.25 -0.47
C LEU A 55 -13.02 -0.21 0.79
N LEU A 56 -11.76 0.25 0.68
CA LEU A 56 -10.87 0.37 1.83
C LEU A 56 -11.36 1.43 2.85
N SER A 57 -11.87 2.56 2.39
CA SER A 57 -12.35 3.63 3.27
C SER A 57 -13.63 3.26 4.02
N GLU A 58 -14.47 2.43 3.41
CA GLU A 58 -15.76 1.99 3.96
C GLU A 58 -15.65 0.66 4.73
N ASP A 59 -14.54 -0.06 4.61
CA ASP A 59 -14.37 -1.34 5.31
C ASP A 59 -14.20 -1.12 6.82
N GLU A 60 -15.19 -1.60 7.56
CA GLU A 60 -15.22 -1.46 9.01
C GLU A 60 -14.34 -2.49 9.73
N ASP A 61 -13.80 -3.48 9.03
CA ASP A 61 -12.84 -4.45 9.56
C ASP A 61 -11.38 -3.99 9.41
N LEU A 62 -11.15 -2.84 8.73
CA LEU A 62 -9.84 -2.22 8.64
C LEU A 62 -9.65 -1.15 9.73
N PRO A 63 -8.42 -0.95 10.22
CA PRO A 63 -8.09 0.21 11.02
C PRO A 63 -8.36 1.50 10.24
N GLU A 64 -8.41 2.63 10.95
CA GLU A 64 -8.40 3.93 10.27
C GLU A 64 -7.12 4.06 9.47
N LEU A 65 -7.25 4.44 8.21
CA LEU A 65 -6.13 4.61 7.31
C LEU A 65 -6.33 5.80 6.39
N ASP A 66 -5.23 6.42 6.01
CA ASP A 66 -5.20 7.44 4.99
C ASP A 66 -4.90 6.80 3.62
N ILE A 67 -5.55 7.27 2.58
CA ILE A 67 -5.36 6.79 1.21
C ILE A 67 -4.86 7.93 0.34
N LEU A 68 -3.63 7.81 -0.15
CA LEU A 68 -3.02 8.75 -1.08
C LEU A 68 -3.03 8.16 -2.49
N LEU A 69 -3.69 8.83 -3.40
CA LEU A 69 -3.68 8.51 -4.83
C LEU A 69 -2.61 9.37 -5.51
N TRP A 70 -1.50 8.75 -5.88
CA TRP A 70 -0.38 9.44 -6.49
C TRP A 70 -0.37 9.23 -8.01
N GLY A 71 -0.23 10.33 -8.74
CA GLY A 71 -0.24 10.34 -10.19
C GLY A 71 0.99 10.99 -10.80
N TYR A 72 1.34 10.52 -11.98
CA TYR A 72 2.43 11.05 -12.79
C TYR A 72 2.00 11.15 -14.26
N ARG A 73 2.78 11.86 -15.06
CA ARG A 73 2.48 11.99 -16.49
C ARG A 73 2.77 10.69 -17.22
N THR A 74 1.75 10.10 -17.81
CA THR A 74 1.83 8.87 -18.61
C THR A 74 1.45 9.10 -20.06
N GLY A 75 1.50 10.34 -20.52
CA GLY A 75 1.04 10.74 -21.85
C GLY A 75 1.97 10.26 -22.97
N LEU A 76 1.48 10.44 -24.21
CA LEU A 76 2.15 10.09 -25.47
C LEU A 76 3.55 10.70 -25.68
N PHE A 77 3.94 11.65 -24.83
CA PHE A 77 5.14 12.46 -24.93
C PHE A 77 6.14 12.23 -23.79
N ALA A 78 5.89 11.25 -22.88
CA ALA A 78 6.82 10.92 -21.82
C ALA A 78 8.16 10.41 -22.40
N ARG A 79 9.28 11.02 -22.01
CA ARG A 79 10.64 10.65 -22.47
C ARG A 79 11.27 9.68 -21.47
N ASN A 80 12.30 8.92 -21.90
CA ASN A 80 13.00 7.93 -21.06
C ASN A 80 13.50 8.47 -19.71
N HIS A 81 13.87 9.74 -19.65
CA HIS A 81 14.28 10.42 -18.42
C HIS A 81 13.17 10.53 -17.35
N GLU A 82 11.91 10.42 -17.74
CA GLU A 82 10.80 10.69 -16.82
C GLU A 82 10.60 9.60 -15.76
N LEU A 83 10.90 8.32 -16.05
CA LEU A 83 10.78 7.26 -15.05
C LEU A 83 11.79 7.42 -13.91
N HIS A 84 13.01 7.82 -14.20
CA HIS A 84 14.02 8.12 -13.18
C HIS A 84 13.61 9.30 -12.31
N LEU A 85 13.04 10.34 -12.93
CA LEU A 85 12.55 11.52 -12.23
C LEU A 85 11.31 11.21 -11.40
N GLU A 86 10.40 10.37 -11.90
CA GLU A 86 9.16 10.03 -11.18
C GLU A 86 9.41 9.23 -9.90
N GLY A 87 10.43 8.37 -9.85
CA GLY A 87 10.87 7.75 -8.60
C GLY A 87 11.30 8.78 -7.55
N GLY A 88 12.14 9.74 -7.93
CA GLY A 88 12.55 10.86 -7.05
C GLY A 88 11.37 11.72 -6.58
N HIS A 89 10.43 11.97 -7.46
CA HIS A 89 9.23 12.74 -7.14
C HIS A 89 8.29 11.99 -6.18
N LEU A 90 8.11 10.68 -6.36
CA LEU A 90 7.36 9.86 -5.41
C LEU A 90 8.03 9.91 -4.03
N ALA A 91 9.33 9.69 -3.95
CA ALA A 91 10.06 9.75 -2.71
C ALA A 91 9.90 11.09 -1.98
N THR A 92 9.98 12.21 -2.71
CA THR A 92 9.72 13.55 -2.16
C THR A 92 8.28 13.71 -1.68
N ALA A 93 7.30 13.19 -2.43
CA ALA A 93 5.89 13.24 -2.02
C ALA A 93 5.65 12.46 -0.71
N LEU A 94 6.23 11.26 -0.59
CA LEU A 94 6.14 10.46 0.63
C LEU A 94 6.73 11.20 1.84
N GLU A 95 7.86 11.89 1.64
CA GLU A 95 8.57 12.63 2.68
C GLU A 95 7.83 13.88 3.15
N THR A 96 7.10 14.55 2.23
CA THR A 96 6.47 15.85 2.51
C THR A 96 5.01 15.76 2.88
N MET A 97 4.32 14.69 2.49
CA MET A 97 2.87 14.58 2.63
C MET A 97 2.42 13.58 3.71
N ILE A 98 3.29 12.69 4.14
CA ILE A 98 2.95 11.67 5.12
C ILE A 98 3.54 12.05 6.46
N GLU A 99 2.71 11.97 7.49
CA GLU A 99 3.08 12.30 8.86
C GLU A 99 4.22 11.40 9.35
N PRO A 100 5.24 11.97 10.00
CA PRO A 100 6.30 11.19 10.64
C PRO A 100 5.71 10.19 11.67
N GLY A 101 6.17 8.94 11.61
CA GLY A 101 5.70 7.88 12.49
C GLY A 101 4.53 7.05 11.95
N SER A 102 3.95 7.43 10.80
CA SER A 102 2.97 6.59 10.10
C SER A 102 3.67 5.47 9.33
N ASP A 103 3.10 4.27 9.34
CA ASP A 103 3.51 3.19 8.44
C ASP A 103 2.93 3.42 7.03
N ILE A 104 3.71 3.08 6.01
CA ILE A 104 3.33 3.24 4.61
C ILE A 104 3.27 1.88 3.93
N VAL A 105 2.14 1.58 3.31
CA VAL A 105 2.00 0.48 2.35
C VAL A 105 1.93 1.05 0.94
N LEU A 106 2.87 0.67 0.08
CA LEU A 106 2.92 1.10 -1.31
C LEU A 106 2.20 0.08 -2.20
N VAL A 107 1.26 0.56 -3.01
CA VAL A 107 0.48 -0.26 -3.93
C VAL A 107 0.72 0.23 -5.36
N GLY A 108 1.37 -0.59 -6.18
CA GLY A 108 1.71 -0.25 -7.56
C GLY A 108 0.97 -1.12 -8.57
N HIS A 109 0.52 -0.53 -9.68
CA HIS A 109 0.03 -1.30 -10.82
C HIS A 109 0.95 -1.10 -12.01
N SER A 110 1.35 -2.21 -12.66
CA SER A 110 2.14 -2.14 -13.90
C SER A 110 3.39 -1.27 -13.70
N MET A 111 3.63 -0.29 -14.57
CA MET A 111 4.74 0.67 -14.50
C MET A 111 4.85 1.40 -13.14
N GLY A 112 3.72 1.61 -12.44
CA GLY A 112 3.73 2.19 -11.10
C GLY A 112 4.52 1.38 -10.09
N GLY A 113 4.60 0.06 -10.29
CA GLY A 113 5.45 -0.82 -9.48
C GLY A 113 6.95 -0.53 -9.68
N LEU A 114 7.39 -0.30 -10.91
CA LEU A 114 8.79 0.08 -11.19
C LEU A 114 9.14 1.44 -10.58
N ILE A 115 8.21 2.40 -10.61
CA ILE A 115 8.41 3.73 -10.00
C ILE A 115 8.57 3.60 -8.48
N ILE A 116 7.77 2.76 -7.82
CA ILE A 116 7.90 2.47 -6.38
C ILE A 116 9.29 1.90 -6.07
N LEU A 117 9.69 0.85 -6.79
CA LEU A 117 10.99 0.22 -6.58
C LEU A 117 12.14 1.20 -6.83
N LYS A 118 12.04 1.99 -7.89
CA LYS A 118 13.04 3.02 -8.22
C LYS A 118 13.15 4.09 -7.15
N ALA A 119 12.01 4.57 -6.61
CA ALA A 119 11.99 5.56 -5.55
C ALA A 119 12.76 5.10 -4.31
N LEU A 120 12.60 3.83 -3.92
CA LEU A 120 13.26 3.26 -2.76
C LEU A 120 14.74 2.96 -3.02
N VAL A 121 15.06 2.32 -4.14
CA VAL A 121 16.45 1.98 -4.51
C VAL A 121 17.30 3.24 -4.60
N ASP A 122 16.83 4.31 -5.22
CA ASP A 122 17.58 5.56 -5.34
C ASP A 122 17.90 6.22 -3.98
N ARG A 123 17.01 6.09 -3.03
CA ARG A 123 17.25 6.55 -1.65
C ARG A 123 18.25 5.64 -0.93
N MET A 124 18.10 4.34 -1.07
CA MET A 124 18.96 3.36 -0.40
C MET A 124 20.40 3.42 -0.93
N THR A 125 20.59 3.52 -2.23
CA THR A 125 21.93 3.69 -2.83
C THR A 125 22.64 4.94 -2.35
N ARG A 126 21.90 5.98 -1.96
CA ARG A 126 22.45 7.22 -1.35
C ARG A 126 22.66 7.12 0.18
N GLY A 127 22.48 5.95 0.78
CA GLY A 127 22.63 5.77 2.23
C GLY A 127 21.44 6.25 3.05
N LEU A 128 20.25 6.36 2.45
CA LEU A 128 19.04 6.90 3.10
C LEU A 128 18.01 5.80 3.44
N ALA A 129 18.43 4.54 3.58
CA ALA A 129 17.52 3.43 3.88
C ALA A 129 16.81 3.58 5.24
N GLN A 130 17.47 4.20 6.21
CA GLN A 130 16.95 4.42 7.55
C GLN A 130 16.31 5.81 7.75
N SER A 131 16.31 6.65 6.71
CA SER A 131 15.63 7.94 6.74
C SER A 131 14.14 7.80 6.36
N ALA A 132 13.32 8.78 6.71
CA ALA A 132 12.04 8.94 6.07
C ALA A 132 12.25 9.25 4.56
N PRO A 133 11.42 8.77 3.64
CA PRO A 133 10.27 7.90 3.82
C PRO A 133 10.61 6.40 3.85
N CYS A 134 11.86 5.99 3.52
CA CYS A 134 12.21 4.57 3.41
C CYS A 134 11.88 3.80 4.69
N ARG A 135 12.16 4.40 5.86
CA ARG A 135 11.87 3.79 7.16
C ARG A 135 10.37 3.58 7.39
N ALA A 136 9.54 4.44 6.86
CA ALA A 136 8.09 4.38 7.01
C ALA A 136 7.45 3.30 6.12
N VAL A 137 8.08 2.96 4.98
CA VAL A 137 7.56 1.91 4.09
C VAL A 137 7.75 0.54 4.74
N THR A 138 6.64 -0.14 5.00
CA THR A 138 6.59 -1.43 5.69
C THR A 138 6.18 -2.59 4.80
N TRP A 139 5.53 -2.30 3.66
CA TRP A 139 5.05 -3.30 2.73
C TRP A 139 4.88 -2.74 1.32
N ILE A 140 5.09 -3.59 0.31
CA ILE A 140 4.89 -3.26 -1.09
C ILE A 140 4.01 -4.32 -1.74
N SER A 141 2.89 -3.91 -2.36
CA SER A 141 1.98 -4.78 -3.13
C SER A 141 1.98 -4.35 -4.60
N LEU A 142 2.42 -5.23 -5.50
CA LEU A 142 2.59 -4.94 -6.92
C LEU A 142 1.60 -5.75 -7.75
N PHE A 143 0.65 -5.08 -8.38
CA PHE A 143 -0.33 -5.66 -9.29
C PHE A 143 0.20 -5.65 -10.72
N ALA A 144 0.43 -6.83 -11.30
CA ALA A 144 0.94 -7.04 -12.64
C ALA A 144 2.16 -6.13 -13.00
N PRO A 145 3.23 -6.12 -12.18
CA PRO A 145 4.40 -5.29 -12.44
C PRO A 145 5.23 -5.87 -13.60
N PRO A 146 5.82 -5.04 -14.50
CA PRO A 146 6.70 -5.49 -15.58
C PRO A 146 8.14 -5.66 -15.09
N LEU A 147 8.43 -6.75 -14.38
CA LEU A 147 9.73 -6.99 -13.77
C LEU A 147 10.78 -7.59 -14.71
N THR A 148 10.44 -7.85 -15.98
CA THR A 148 11.36 -8.30 -17.01
C THR A 148 11.25 -7.43 -18.27
N GLY A 149 12.34 -7.32 -19.04
CA GLY A 149 12.33 -6.60 -20.30
C GLY A 149 11.38 -7.20 -21.34
N SER A 150 11.25 -8.53 -21.39
CA SER A 150 10.31 -9.26 -22.25
C SER A 150 8.86 -8.86 -21.99
N TRP A 151 8.50 -8.63 -20.73
CA TRP A 151 7.16 -8.22 -20.37
C TRP A 151 6.81 -6.79 -20.80
N LEU A 152 7.76 -5.86 -20.77
CA LEU A 152 7.58 -4.53 -21.35
C LEU A 152 7.35 -4.58 -22.86
N ALA A 153 8.04 -5.48 -23.57
CA ALA A 153 7.80 -5.70 -24.99
C ALA A 153 6.39 -6.26 -25.24
N GLY A 154 5.94 -7.23 -24.46
CA GLY A 154 4.60 -7.77 -24.51
C GLY A 154 3.52 -6.70 -24.24
N LEU A 155 3.70 -5.86 -23.23
CA LEU A 155 2.82 -4.73 -22.94
C LEU A 155 2.76 -3.74 -24.12
N ALA A 156 3.91 -3.44 -24.74
CA ALA A 156 3.97 -2.61 -25.93
C ALA A 156 3.16 -3.22 -27.08
N ASN A 157 3.31 -4.52 -27.34
CA ASN A 157 2.59 -5.23 -28.39
C ASN A 157 1.06 -5.25 -28.13
N THR A 158 0.63 -5.47 -26.89
CA THR A 158 -0.79 -5.45 -26.51
C THR A 158 -1.42 -4.07 -26.70
N LEU A 159 -0.66 -2.99 -26.44
CA LEU A 159 -1.13 -1.62 -26.67
C LEU A 159 -1.25 -1.29 -28.17
N ILE A 160 -0.45 -1.93 -29.05
CA ILE A 160 -0.49 -1.72 -30.50
C ILE A 160 -1.68 -2.43 -31.18
N ALA A 161 -2.11 -3.56 -30.63
CA ALA A 161 -3.25 -4.32 -31.17
C ALA A 161 -4.57 -3.53 -31.09
N ARG A 162 -4.61 -2.42 -30.36
CA ARG A 162 -5.72 -1.46 -30.36
C ARG A 162 -5.53 -0.41 -31.46
N PRO A 163 -6.59 0.18 -32.04
CA PRO A 163 -6.50 1.13 -33.17
C PRO A 163 -5.73 2.44 -32.84
N LEU A 164 -4.92 2.41 -31.81
CA LEU A 164 -4.04 3.48 -31.34
C LEU A 164 -2.69 3.46 -32.05
N ARG A 165 -2.59 3.01 -33.31
CA ARG A 165 -1.39 3.07 -34.17
C ARG A 165 -0.74 4.47 -34.27
N ARG A 166 -1.39 5.51 -33.75
CA ARG A 166 -0.87 6.87 -33.64
C ARG A 166 -0.01 7.14 -32.41
N ILE A 167 0.20 6.15 -31.53
CA ILE A 167 1.03 6.28 -30.33
C ILE A 167 2.46 5.79 -30.59
N SER A 168 3.06 6.29 -31.66
CA SER A 168 4.43 5.87 -32.05
C SER A 168 5.50 6.16 -30.98
N SER A 169 5.34 7.23 -30.21
CA SER A 169 6.30 7.62 -29.17
C SER A 169 6.24 6.73 -27.94
N LEU A 170 5.05 6.38 -27.43
CA LEU A 170 4.88 5.49 -26.29
C LEU A 170 5.39 4.09 -26.60
N TYR A 171 5.08 3.56 -27.77
CA TYR A 171 5.59 2.27 -28.24
C TYR A 171 7.11 2.25 -28.29
N LYS A 172 7.71 3.26 -28.95
CA LYS A 172 9.17 3.40 -29.02
C LYS A 172 9.78 3.49 -27.61
N HIS A 173 9.11 4.16 -26.68
CA HIS A 173 9.57 4.28 -25.32
C HIS A 173 9.52 2.94 -24.56
N LEU A 174 8.39 2.21 -24.62
CA LEU A 174 8.28 0.87 -24.03
C LEU A 174 9.25 -0.11 -24.66
N LEU A 175 9.43 -0.04 -25.97
CA LEU A 175 10.40 -0.88 -26.68
C LEU A 175 11.85 -0.50 -26.31
N ALA A 176 12.16 0.77 -26.11
CA ALA A 176 13.47 1.21 -25.64
C ALA A 176 13.74 0.73 -24.21
N LEU A 177 12.74 0.78 -23.32
CA LEU A 177 12.83 0.23 -21.96
C LEU A 177 12.98 -1.30 -21.97
N SER A 178 12.31 -2.01 -22.89
CA SER A 178 12.41 -3.46 -23.02
C SER A 178 13.73 -3.94 -23.61
N ARG A 179 14.37 -3.12 -24.44
CA ARG A 179 15.68 -3.40 -25.06
C ARG A 179 16.85 -2.84 -24.24
N GLY A 180 16.57 -1.94 -23.31
CA GLY A 180 17.57 -1.37 -22.41
C GLY A 180 17.73 -2.19 -21.13
N THR A 181 18.80 -1.96 -20.41
CA THR A 181 19.11 -2.63 -19.14
C THR A 181 18.32 -2.06 -17.95
N PHE A 182 17.46 -1.05 -18.15
CA PHE A 182 16.80 -0.32 -17.07
C PHE A 182 16.07 -1.23 -16.06
N VAL A 183 15.26 -2.18 -16.54
CA VAL A 183 14.52 -3.09 -15.65
C VAL A 183 15.48 -4.06 -14.98
N GLU A 184 16.44 -4.59 -15.74
CA GLU A 184 17.45 -5.51 -15.24
C GLU A 184 18.35 -4.84 -14.19
N ASP A 185 18.83 -3.62 -14.45
CA ASP A 185 19.62 -2.83 -13.51
C ASP A 185 18.83 -2.49 -12.26
N LEU A 186 17.55 -2.10 -12.41
CA LEU A 186 16.67 -1.84 -11.27
C LEU A 186 16.47 -3.10 -10.44
N MET A 187 16.16 -4.23 -11.04
CA MET A 187 15.94 -5.48 -10.33
C MET A 187 17.23 -6.03 -9.71
N ALA A 188 18.37 -5.85 -10.36
CA ALA A 188 19.68 -6.15 -9.78
C ALA A 188 19.95 -5.31 -8.51
N ALA A 189 19.50 -4.05 -8.48
CA ALA A 189 19.62 -3.19 -7.31
C ALA A 189 18.55 -3.48 -6.23
N VAL A 190 17.33 -3.85 -6.61
CA VAL A 190 16.26 -4.22 -5.65
C VAL A 190 16.69 -5.39 -4.78
N ARG A 191 17.34 -6.40 -5.35
CA ARG A 191 17.74 -7.61 -4.65
C ARG A 191 18.60 -7.33 -3.41
N PRO A 192 19.78 -6.69 -3.50
CA PRO A 192 20.62 -6.44 -2.33
C PRO A 192 20.12 -5.33 -1.41
N HIS A 193 19.36 -4.36 -1.93
CA HIS A 193 18.93 -3.20 -1.11
C HIS A 193 17.63 -3.44 -0.36
N ILE A 194 16.69 -4.18 -0.95
CA ILE A 194 15.32 -4.29 -0.43
C ILE A 194 14.96 -5.73 -0.09
N TYR A 195 15.33 -6.68 -0.96
CA TYR A 195 14.79 -8.04 -0.89
C TYR A 195 15.62 -8.97 0.00
N GLU A 196 16.93 -9.04 -0.23
CA GLU A 196 17.88 -9.92 0.47
C GLU A 196 19.04 -9.11 1.05
N PRO A 197 18.80 -8.08 1.88
CA PRO A 197 19.90 -7.37 2.48
C PRO A 197 20.61 -8.26 3.51
N ASP A 198 21.92 -8.32 3.46
CA ASP A 198 22.73 -9.08 4.41
C ASP A 198 22.54 -8.56 5.85
N ALA A 199 22.36 -7.24 5.97
CA ALA A 199 21.99 -6.58 7.21
C ALA A 199 21.26 -5.26 6.93
N GLU A 200 20.41 -4.82 7.85
CA GLU A 200 19.85 -3.47 7.79
C GLU A 200 20.97 -2.44 8.06
N SER A 201 21.15 -1.55 7.10
CA SER A 201 22.20 -0.51 7.14
C SER A 201 21.68 0.78 6.51
N ALA A 202 22.57 1.80 6.41
CA ALA A 202 22.20 3.04 5.71
C ALA A 202 21.82 2.84 4.23
N ARG A 203 22.23 1.72 3.62
CA ARG A 203 21.95 1.41 2.19
C ARG A 203 20.99 0.24 1.98
N HIS A 204 20.65 -0.49 3.03
CA HIS A 204 19.88 -1.74 2.92
C HIS A 204 18.76 -1.76 3.93
N ARG A 205 17.60 -2.21 3.49
CA ARG A 205 16.46 -2.45 4.36
C ARG A 205 15.52 -3.48 3.76
N LYS A 206 15.23 -4.54 4.51
CA LYS A 206 14.29 -5.55 4.09
C LYS A 206 12.86 -4.99 4.14
N ILE A 207 12.21 -4.95 2.98
CA ILE A 207 10.79 -4.58 2.85
C ILE A 207 10.09 -5.73 2.12
N PRO A 208 9.08 -6.34 2.71
CA PRO A 208 8.31 -7.39 2.04
C PRO A 208 7.66 -6.87 0.76
N ILE A 209 7.82 -7.61 -0.34
CA ILE A 209 7.24 -7.30 -1.64
C ILE A 209 6.32 -8.43 -2.04
N ARG A 210 5.03 -8.16 -2.16
CA ARG A 210 4.06 -9.09 -2.75
C ARG A 210 3.82 -8.75 -4.20
N ILE A 211 3.94 -9.75 -5.05
CA ILE A 211 3.59 -9.67 -6.46
C ILE A 211 2.24 -10.34 -6.67
N ILE A 212 1.32 -9.65 -7.31
CA ILE A 212 0.01 -10.14 -7.70
C ILE A 212 -0.01 -10.22 -9.23
N ALA A 213 0.24 -11.44 -9.74
CA ALA A 213 0.31 -11.71 -11.17
C ALA A 213 -1.08 -11.95 -11.76
N ALA A 214 -1.32 -11.42 -12.96
CA ALA A 214 -2.53 -11.67 -13.75
C ALA A 214 -2.27 -12.82 -14.73
N THR A 215 -2.95 -13.96 -14.57
CA THR A 215 -2.66 -15.16 -15.39
C THR A 215 -3.22 -15.07 -16.81
N ARG A 216 -4.24 -14.24 -17.05
CA ARG A 216 -4.77 -13.91 -18.37
C ARG A 216 -4.20 -12.60 -18.94
N ASP A 217 -3.04 -12.21 -18.48
CA ASP A 217 -2.32 -11.08 -19.04
C ASP A 217 -1.75 -11.51 -20.39
N GLY A 218 -2.39 -11.13 -21.50
CA GLY A 218 -1.96 -11.47 -22.86
C GLY A 218 -0.63 -10.85 -23.28
N ALA A 219 -0.03 -10.05 -22.40
CA ALA A 219 1.25 -9.41 -22.60
C ALA A 219 2.44 -10.30 -22.17
N VAL A 220 2.21 -11.43 -21.49
CA VAL A 220 3.28 -12.23 -20.86
C VAL A 220 3.15 -13.70 -21.21
N ASP A 221 4.19 -14.27 -21.81
CA ASP A 221 4.33 -15.71 -22.00
C ASP A 221 4.50 -16.44 -20.65
N LYS A 222 3.80 -17.59 -20.50
CA LYS A 222 3.73 -18.34 -19.23
C LYS A 222 5.08 -18.69 -18.58
N PRO A 223 6.14 -19.08 -19.29
CA PRO A 223 7.42 -19.48 -18.68
C PRO A 223 8.13 -18.35 -17.96
N ASP A 224 8.04 -17.11 -18.46
CA ASP A 224 8.74 -15.96 -17.86
C ASP A 224 8.10 -15.49 -16.55
N ARG A 225 6.82 -15.81 -16.32
CA ARG A 225 6.11 -15.41 -15.08
C ARG A 225 6.64 -16.11 -13.85
N ASP A 226 6.85 -17.41 -13.92
CA ASP A 226 7.19 -18.22 -12.75
C ASP A 226 8.67 -18.09 -12.40
N PHE A 227 9.55 -17.98 -13.43
CA PHE A 227 10.98 -17.86 -13.22
C PHE A 227 11.44 -16.45 -12.82
N ALA A 228 10.87 -15.41 -13.39
CA ALA A 228 11.25 -14.03 -13.10
C ALA A 228 10.74 -13.55 -11.73
N LEU A 229 9.67 -14.15 -11.23
CA LEU A 229 9.02 -13.73 -9.97
C LEU A 229 9.55 -14.48 -8.76
N ALA A 230 9.98 -15.74 -8.92
CA ALA A 230 10.42 -16.59 -7.81
C ALA A 230 11.53 -15.97 -6.94
N PRO A 231 12.56 -15.29 -7.49
CA PRO A 231 13.62 -14.71 -6.68
C PRO A 231 13.20 -13.47 -5.89
N TYR A 232 12.09 -12.82 -6.26
CA TYR A 232 11.69 -11.50 -5.73
C TYR A 232 10.44 -11.52 -4.86
N THR A 233 9.92 -12.71 -4.53
CA THR A 233 8.66 -12.85 -3.80
C THR A 233 8.86 -13.32 -2.38
N ASN A 234 8.86 -12.38 -1.46
CA ASN A 234 8.68 -12.68 -0.04
C ASN A 234 7.66 -11.70 0.54
N PRO A 235 6.45 -12.09 0.72
CA PRO A 235 5.83 -13.43 0.62
C PRO A 235 5.68 -13.95 -0.82
N PRO A 236 5.32 -15.24 -1.02
CA PRO A 236 5.10 -15.82 -2.34
C PRO A 236 4.12 -15.03 -3.21
N ALA A 237 4.35 -15.01 -4.52
CA ALA A 237 3.46 -14.34 -5.47
C ALA A 237 2.06 -14.96 -5.47
N HIS A 238 1.04 -14.12 -5.61
CA HIS A 238 -0.31 -14.56 -5.88
C HIS A 238 -0.59 -14.52 -7.39
N GLN A 239 -1.06 -15.64 -7.92
CA GLN A 239 -1.51 -15.75 -9.30
C GLN A 239 -3.04 -15.66 -9.32
N LEU A 240 -3.58 -14.64 -9.99
CA LEU A 240 -5.01 -14.43 -10.10
C LEU A 240 -5.48 -14.61 -11.54
N ASP A 241 -6.60 -15.33 -11.73
CA ASP A 241 -7.20 -15.50 -13.06
C ASP A 241 -7.86 -14.20 -13.54
N GLN A 242 -7.02 -13.22 -13.82
CA GLN A 242 -7.37 -11.87 -14.22
C GLN A 242 -6.56 -11.41 -15.42
N THR A 243 -7.02 -10.37 -16.10
CA THR A 243 -6.26 -9.64 -17.11
C THR A 243 -5.40 -8.56 -16.46
N HIS A 244 -4.44 -8.02 -17.21
CA HIS A 244 -3.60 -6.87 -16.79
C HIS A 244 -4.43 -5.70 -16.23
N GLN A 245 -5.60 -5.44 -16.80
CA GLN A 245 -6.45 -4.33 -16.39
C GLN A 245 -7.41 -4.71 -15.25
N SER A 246 -7.94 -5.93 -15.24
CA SER A 246 -8.94 -6.32 -14.24
C SER A 246 -8.34 -6.67 -12.88
N VAL A 247 -7.05 -7.03 -12.82
CA VAL A 247 -6.38 -7.48 -11.60
C VAL A 247 -6.43 -6.46 -10.45
N LYS A 248 -6.57 -5.18 -10.75
CA LYS A 248 -6.66 -4.05 -9.82
C LYS A 248 -8.07 -3.50 -9.60
N LEU A 249 -9.10 -4.19 -10.08
CA LEU A 249 -10.49 -3.69 -10.09
C LEU A 249 -11.44 -4.63 -9.32
N PRO A 250 -11.32 -4.77 -7.99
CA PRO A 250 -12.25 -5.58 -7.22
C PRO A 250 -13.65 -4.93 -7.25
N PRO A 251 -14.71 -5.70 -7.48
CA PRO A 251 -16.08 -5.19 -7.47
C PRO A 251 -16.66 -4.99 -6.06
N HIS A 252 -16.18 -5.76 -5.07
CA HIS A 252 -16.66 -5.78 -3.68
C HIS A 252 -15.58 -6.33 -2.73
N THR A 253 -15.81 -6.25 -1.42
CA THR A 253 -14.84 -6.65 -0.38
C THR A 253 -14.58 -8.17 -0.33
N ALA A 254 -15.53 -9.02 -0.71
CA ALA A 254 -15.32 -10.48 -0.77
C ALA A 254 -14.49 -10.94 -1.98
N ASP A 255 -14.10 -10.04 -2.89
CA ASP A 255 -13.28 -10.38 -4.05
C ASP A 255 -11.83 -10.69 -3.63
N ILE A 256 -11.24 -11.74 -4.22
CA ILE A 256 -9.89 -12.20 -3.87
C ILE A 256 -8.83 -11.09 -4.05
N ARG A 257 -8.99 -10.20 -5.04
CA ARG A 257 -8.09 -9.06 -5.28
C ARG A 257 -8.08 -8.09 -4.11
N TYR A 258 -9.26 -7.86 -3.53
CA TYR A 258 -9.43 -7.02 -2.35
C TYR A 258 -8.84 -7.71 -1.12
N GLN A 259 -9.17 -8.98 -0.88
CA GLN A 259 -8.73 -9.76 0.28
C GLN A 259 -7.20 -9.93 0.33
N VAL A 260 -6.55 -10.08 -0.81
CA VAL A 260 -5.08 -10.12 -0.89
C VAL A 260 -4.48 -8.80 -0.41
N LEU A 261 -4.99 -7.65 -0.89
CA LEU A 261 -4.49 -6.35 -0.44
C LEU A 261 -4.77 -6.11 1.04
N VAL A 262 -5.96 -6.44 1.53
CA VAL A 262 -6.30 -6.31 2.97
C VAL A 262 -5.34 -7.12 3.83
N THR A 263 -5.03 -8.35 3.42
CA THR A 263 -4.03 -9.18 4.12
C THR A 263 -2.65 -8.50 4.16
N ASP A 264 -2.25 -7.86 3.08
CA ASP A 264 -0.98 -7.13 3.00
C ASP A 264 -0.99 -5.87 3.88
N LEU A 265 -2.12 -5.14 3.93
CA LEU A 265 -2.28 -3.97 4.81
C LEU A 265 -2.16 -4.35 6.29
N HIS A 266 -2.81 -5.44 6.71
CA HIS A 266 -2.70 -5.91 8.10
C HIS A 266 -1.26 -6.26 8.48
N LYS A 267 -0.48 -6.86 7.58
CA LYS A 267 0.93 -7.16 7.81
C LYS A 267 1.79 -5.89 7.78
N GLY A 268 1.51 -4.99 6.86
CA GLY A 268 2.23 -3.73 6.72
C GLY A 268 2.08 -2.83 7.95
N PHE A 269 0.89 -2.75 8.52
CA PHE A 269 0.61 -1.90 9.69
C PHE A 269 0.86 -2.59 11.05
N ALA A 270 1.29 -3.85 11.06
CA ALA A 270 1.56 -4.59 12.29
C ALA A 270 2.70 -3.99 13.12
N ARG A 271 3.65 -3.27 12.51
CA ARG A 271 4.75 -2.63 13.23
C ARG A 271 4.26 -1.51 14.14
N THR A 272 3.48 -0.58 13.60
CA THR A 272 2.88 0.51 14.39
C THR A 272 1.99 -0.04 15.50
N PHE A 273 1.17 -1.05 15.21
CA PHE A 273 0.33 -1.69 16.22
C PHE A 273 1.16 -2.25 17.39
N ARG A 274 2.24 -2.99 17.10
CA ARG A 274 3.12 -3.53 18.14
C ARG A 274 3.82 -2.45 18.94
N SER A 275 4.33 -1.41 18.27
CA SER A 275 5.01 -0.30 18.93
C SER A 275 4.07 0.45 19.90
N LEU A 276 2.86 0.78 19.45
CA LEU A 276 1.86 1.42 20.29
C LEU A 276 1.41 0.51 21.44
N SER A 277 1.23 -0.79 21.16
CA SER A 277 0.88 -1.76 22.20
C SER A 277 1.95 -1.85 23.28
N ALA A 278 3.23 -1.90 22.90
CA ALA A 278 4.35 -1.94 23.84
C ALA A 278 4.36 -0.66 24.71
N ALA A 279 4.24 0.51 24.11
CA ALA A 279 4.25 1.78 24.81
C ALA A 279 3.04 1.93 25.78
N ALA A 280 1.86 1.42 25.38
CA ALA A 280 0.64 1.51 26.20
C ALA A 280 0.69 0.69 27.49
N ILE A 281 1.50 -0.38 27.53
CA ILE A 281 1.60 -1.28 28.71
C ILE A 281 3.01 -1.25 29.35
N ASP A 282 3.89 -0.35 28.94
CA ASP A 282 5.24 -0.26 29.50
C ASP A 282 5.19 0.17 30.97
N PRO A 283 5.59 -0.68 31.92
CA PRO A 283 5.61 -0.32 33.34
C PRO A 283 6.67 0.72 33.69
N ALA A 284 7.71 0.85 32.86
CA ALA A 284 8.78 1.83 33.05
C ALA A 284 8.46 3.19 32.42
N GLY A 285 7.47 3.24 31.51
CA GLY A 285 7.02 4.48 30.88
C GLY A 285 6.24 5.38 31.82
N SER A 286 6.23 6.68 31.53
CA SER A 286 5.39 7.63 32.27
C SER A 286 3.90 7.35 32.06
N GLU A 287 3.04 7.84 32.94
CA GLU A 287 1.58 7.76 32.76
C GLU A 287 1.15 8.52 31.50
N GLU A 288 1.79 9.64 31.21
CA GLU A 288 1.55 10.46 30.03
C GLU A 288 1.88 9.69 28.73
N ASP A 289 3.04 9.00 28.68
CA ASP A 289 3.44 8.19 27.51
C ASP A 289 2.46 7.04 27.26
N ARG A 290 2.02 6.35 28.32
CA ARG A 290 1.02 5.29 28.21
C ARG A 290 -0.34 5.82 27.72
N ALA A 291 -0.79 6.95 28.25
CA ALA A 291 -2.03 7.61 27.84
C ALA A 291 -1.96 8.07 26.37
N ALA A 292 -0.84 8.64 25.96
CA ALA A 292 -0.60 9.03 24.55
C ALA A 292 -0.64 7.82 23.62
N ALA A 293 -0.01 6.70 23.98
CA ALA A 293 -0.04 5.47 23.19
C ALA A 293 -1.46 4.89 23.08
N LEU A 294 -2.24 4.88 24.17
CA LEU A 294 -3.64 4.43 24.14
C LEU A 294 -4.52 5.37 23.31
N TYR A 295 -4.27 6.68 23.35
CA TYR A 295 -4.97 7.64 22.50
C TYR A 295 -4.70 7.36 21.01
N GLU A 296 -3.45 7.14 20.62
CA GLU A 296 -3.09 6.79 19.24
C GLU A 296 -3.66 5.42 18.83
N MET A 297 -3.70 4.44 19.73
CA MET A 297 -4.39 3.16 19.47
C MET A 297 -5.89 3.37 19.23
N ARG A 298 -6.55 4.19 20.07
CA ARG A 298 -7.98 4.52 19.90
C ARG A 298 -8.23 5.20 18.55
N LYS A 299 -7.38 6.14 18.17
CA LYS A 299 -7.46 6.85 16.88
C LYS A 299 -7.42 5.89 15.69
N ARG A 300 -6.52 4.90 15.72
CA ARG A 300 -6.27 3.96 14.61
C ARG A 300 -7.23 2.77 14.62
N TYR A 301 -7.47 2.17 15.78
CA TYR A 301 -8.20 0.91 15.92
C TYR A 301 -9.59 1.06 16.56
N GLY A 302 -9.94 2.21 17.07
CA GLY A 302 -11.22 2.46 17.76
C GLY A 302 -12.45 2.19 16.89
N LYS A 303 -12.35 2.38 15.56
CA LYS A 303 -13.42 2.03 14.61
C LYS A 303 -13.76 0.54 14.69
N ILE A 304 -12.77 -0.34 14.59
CA ILE A 304 -12.95 -1.80 14.69
C ILE A 304 -13.48 -2.18 16.08
N VAL A 305 -12.86 -1.62 17.10
CA VAL A 305 -13.22 -1.89 18.50
C VAL A 305 -14.67 -1.51 18.77
N ARG A 306 -15.10 -0.27 18.45
CA ARG A 306 -16.48 0.19 18.66
C ARG A 306 -17.50 -0.62 17.88
N ARG A 307 -17.19 -1.03 16.65
CA ARG A 307 -18.06 -1.91 15.88
C ARG A 307 -18.29 -3.21 16.62
N ARG A 308 -17.22 -3.89 17.04
CA ARG A 308 -17.31 -5.19 17.72
C ARG A 308 -18.01 -5.10 19.07
N ILE A 309 -17.82 -4.00 19.80
CA ILE A 309 -18.54 -3.73 21.05
C ILE A 309 -20.04 -3.60 20.76
N ARG A 310 -20.42 -2.79 19.76
CA ARG A 310 -21.82 -2.59 19.36
C ARG A 310 -22.54 -3.90 19.04
N ASP A 311 -21.83 -4.82 18.42
CA ASP A 311 -22.36 -6.12 18.01
C ASP A 311 -22.54 -7.09 19.19
N ARG A 312 -21.85 -6.88 20.32
CA ARG A 312 -21.74 -7.85 21.42
C ARG A 312 -22.12 -7.32 22.80
N VAL A 313 -21.92 -6.04 23.08
CA VAL A 313 -22.09 -5.47 24.44
C VAL A 313 -23.42 -4.76 24.60
N ARG A 314 -24.18 -5.14 25.59
CA ARG A 314 -25.43 -4.46 26.07
C ARG A 314 -25.38 -4.37 27.56
N PRO A 315 -25.79 -3.26 28.23
CA PRO A 315 -26.37 -2.05 27.66
C PRO A 315 -25.33 -1.07 27.09
N ILE A 316 -25.83 -0.04 26.36
CA ILE A 316 -25.01 0.97 25.64
C ILE A 316 -24.13 1.77 26.60
N GLU A 317 -24.56 1.96 27.84
CA GLU A 317 -23.82 2.71 28.87
C GLU A 317 -22.46 2.10 29.20
N LEU A 318 -22.26 0.83 28.89
CA LEU A 318 -20.97 0.15 29.11
C LEU A 318 -20.00 0.30 27.93
N HIS A 319 -20.40 0.93 26.81
CA HIS A 319 -19.60 0.95 25.59
C HIS A 319 -18.27 1.67 25.76
N GLU A 320 -18.22 2.79 26.49
CA GLU A 320 -16.98 3.55 26.68
C GLU A 320 -15.98 2.78 27.56
N GLN A 321 -16.48 2.18 28.65
CA GLN A 321 -15.64 1.33 29.50
C GLN A 321 -15.15 0.10 28.72
N ALA A 322 -16.02 -0.53 27.96
CA ALA A 322 -15.70 -1.66 27.13
C ALA A 322 -14.64 -1.30 26.06
N GLU A 323 -14.72 -0.10 25.47
CA GLU A 323 -13.70 0.37 24.52
C GLU A 323 -12.33 0.50 25.20
N ASN A 324 -12.27 1.09 26.39
CA ASN A 324 -11.02 1.22 27.15
C ASN A 324 -10.44 -0.14 27.54
N ASP A 325 -11.25 -1.02 28.12
CA ASP A 325 -10.83 -2.35 28.53
C ASP A 325 -10.32 -3.17 27.34
N LEU A 326 -11.00 -3.05 26.20
CA LEU A 326 -10.63 -3.78 24.99
C LEU A 326 -9.34 -3.24 24.35
N LEU A 327 -9.14 -1.92 24.34
CA LEU A 327 -7.89 -1.32 23.86
C LEU A 327 -6.70 -1.73 24.74
N LEU A 328 -6.88 -1.75 26.06
CA LEU A 328 -5.81 -2.18 26.97
C LEU A 328 -5.49 -3.68 26.81
N LEU A 329 -6.52 -4.49 26.63
CA LEU A 329 -6.33 -5.93 26.35
C LEU A 329 -5.65 -6.16 25.00
N LEU A 330 -6.03 -5.39 23.97
CA LEU A 330 -5.36 -5.42 22.67
C LEU A 330 -3.89 -5.02 22.78
N ALA A 331 -3.57 -4.00 23.58
CA ALA A 331 -2.18 -3.60 23.83
C ALA A 331 -1.42 -4.75 24.50
N THR A 332 -2.00 -5.37 25.53
CA THR A 332 -1.37 -6.49 26.26
C THR A 332 -1.06 -7.68 25.34
N TYR A 333 -1.93 -8.00 24.41
CA TYR A 333 -1.74 -9.13 23.50
C TYR A 333 -1.00 -8.77 22.21
N GLY A 334 -1.07 -7.51 21.77
CA GLY A 334 -0.34 -6.99 20.63
C GLY A 334 1.16 -7.13 20.75
N VAL A 335 1.69 -7.09 21.97
CA VAL A 335 3.12 -7.33 22.27
C VAL A 335 3.48 -8.82 22.20
N ARG A 336 2.54 -9.69 22.56
CA ARG A 336 2.81 -11.13 22.77
C ARG A 336 2.51 -12.01 21.56
N ARG A 337 1.72 -11.52 20.60
CA ARG A 337 1.25 -12.33 19.47
C ARG A 337 1.49 -11.60 18.16
N ASP A 338 2.08 -12.31 17.21
CA ASP A 338 2.25 -11.81 15.83
C ASP A 338 0.96 -12.05 15.00
N LEU A 339 -0.13 -11.47 15.47
CA LEU A 339 -1.44 -11.56 14.83
C LEU A 339 -1.91 -10.17 14.38
N PRO A 340 -2.63 -10.09 13.26
CA PRO A 340 -3.24 -8.85 12.82
C PRO A 340 -4.23 -8.28 13.85
N PRO A 341 -4.32 -6.93 13.99
CA PRO A 341 -5.18 -6.29 14.99
C PRO A 341 -6.64 -6.77 14.94
N PHE A 342 -7.22 -6.98 13.76
CA PHE A 342 -8.61 -7.41 13.61
C PHE A 342 -8.87 -8.83 14.15
N ILE A 343 -7.88 -9.73 14.07
CA ILE A 343 -7.97 -11.07 14.68
C ILE A 343 -7.89 -10.95 16.20
N LEU A 344 -6.97 -10.11 16.68
CA LEU A 344 -6.80 -9.87 18.12
C LEU A 344 -8.04 -9.22 18.74
N VAL A 345 -8.72 -8.30 18.04
CA VAL A 345 -9.98 -7.69 18.50
C VAL A 345 -11.05 -8.76 18.72
N ASN A 346 -11.28 -9.64 17.77
CA ASN A 346 -12.27 -10.71 17.91
C ASN A 346 -11.95 -11.63 19.10
N TRP A 347 -10.69 -12.06 19.19
CA TRP A 347 -10.25 -12.91 20.29
C TRP A 347 -10.34 -12.19 21.64
N ALA A 348 -9.94 -10.93 21.73
CA ALA A 348 -10.01 -10.13 22.95
C ALA A 348 -11.46 -9.97 23.46
N ILE A 349 -12.40 -9.75 22.54
CA ILE A 349 -13.84 -9.71 22.88
C ILE A 349 -14.31 -11.03 23.46
N GLU A 350 -13.91 -12.17 22.86
CA GLU A 350 -14.27 -13.49 23.39
C GLU A 350 -13.72 -13.70 24.80
N GLN A 351 -12.48 -13.26 25.07
CA GLN A 351 -11.88 -13.34 26.40
C GLN A 351 -12.63 -12.44 27.41
N LEU A 352 -12.95 -11.21 27.06
CA LEU A 352 -13.71 -10.32 27.93
C LEU A 352 -15.12 -10.84 28.18
N ALA A 353 -15.83 -11.32 27.18
CA ALA A 353 -17.15 -11.90 27.31
C ALA A 353 -17.17 -13.19 28.18
N ALA A 354 -16.07 -13.93 28.21
CA ALA A 354 -15.93 -15.09 29.10
C ALA A 354 -15.85 -14.70 30.60
N HIS A 355 -15.29 -13.52 30.90
CA HIS A 355 -15.03 -13.08 32.25
C HIS A 355 -16.04 -12.02 32.77
N ARG A 356 -16.85 -11.46 31.90
CA ARG A 356 -17.83 -10.42 32.21
C ARG A 356 -19.22 -10.83 31.70
N PRO A 357 -20.10 -11.29 32.59
CA PRO A 357 -21.46 -11.72 32.23
C PRO A 357 -22.28 -10.64 31.50
N GLU A 358 -22.04 -9.36 31.83
CA GLU A 358 -22.68 -8.20 31.20
C GLU A 358 -22.31 -7.99 29.73
N TRP A 359 -21.34 -8.75 29.19
CA TRP A 359 -20.93 -8.75 27.80
C TRP A 359 -21.57 -9.89 26.99
N ARG A 360 -22.40 -10.70 27.61
CA ARG A 360 -23.20 -11.77 27.03
C ARG A 360 -24.61 -11.29 26.76
#